data_89d3429630e3caaa4eb1c39c0bab8fa9
#
_entry.id   89d3429630e3caaa4eb1c39c0bab8fa9
#
_cell.length_a   1.000
_cell.length_b   1.000
_cell.length_c   1.000
_cell.angle_alpha   90.00
_cell.angle_beta   90.00
_cell.angle_gamma   90.00
#
_symmetry.space_group_name_H-M   'P 1'
#
loop_
_entity.id
_entity.type
_entity.pdbx_description
1 polymer ?
#
loop_
_entity_poly.entity_id
_entity_poly.type
_entity_poly.pdbx_seq_one_letter_code
_entity_poly.pdbx_strand_id
1 'polypeptide(L)'
;MSRKWALVDDLLGGTQTMRDAGKIWLPKEKREEESDYQVRLSRSYLYGAFKDTVLKLSAKPFSRAVNVYGEIPEALAQITGNADLLGRDLSQFSRTLFEDGLKYGLSHVLVDFPAIGGGLTLAEERATGARPYFCHISPRDMIAWRTAKQADGTEVLTQIRFKERRIAYDEAFGEREANYVRVIEPQRWELWEDVEGKGEYMMIDHGDHSFDGVPLVTFYANRKGFMESDPPLEDLAWMNLAHWQSLSDQRNILRF
;
A
#
# COMPACT_ATOMS: atom_id res chain seq x y z
N MET A 1 3.72 -3.28 13.62
CA MET A 1 4.02 -2.58 12.35
C MET A 1 3.20 -1.31 12.19
N SER A 2 1.88 -1.31 12.33
CA SER A 2 1.00 -0.16 12.03
C SER A 2 1.34 1.17 12.76
N ARG A 3 1.86 1.13 14.00
CA ARG A 3 2.25 2.35 14.73
C ARG A 3 3.47 3.06 14.12
N LYS A 4 4.44 2.30 13.58
CA LYS A 4 5.63 2.85 12.90
C LYS A 4 5.23 3.55 11.60
N TRP A 5 4.23 3.04 10.91
CA TRP A 5 3.76 3.57 9.63
C TRP A 5 2.98 4.88 9.75
N ALA A 6 2.32 5.14 10.90
CA ALA A 6 1.57 6.37 11.09
C ALA A 6 2.45 7.62 10.94
N LEU A 7 3.65 7.62 11.55
CA LEU A 7 4.60 8.71 11.38
C LEU A 7 5.05 8.86 9.92
N VAL A 8 5.30 7.74 9.25
CA VAL A 8 5.71 7.73 7.83
C VAL A 8 4.63 8.38 6.95
N ASP A 9 3.37 7.99 7.15
CA ASP A 9 2.24 8.54 6.38
C ASP A 9 2.10 10.06 6.59
N ASP A 10 2.19 10.52 7.83
CA ASP A 10 2.03 11.93 8.17
C ASP A 10 3.19 12.78 7.63
N LEU A 11 4.43 12.27 7.66
CA LEU A 11 5.58 12.93 7.04
C LEU A 11 5.47 13.00 5.51
N LEU A 12 4.97 11.93 4.88
CA LEU A 12 4.73 11.90 3.42
C LEU A 12 3.61 12.85 3.00
N GLY A 13 2.57 13.00 3.84
CA GLY A 13 1.48 13.94 3.63
C GLY A 13 1.91 15.41 3.75
N GLY A 14 3.04 15.69 4.43
CA GLY A 14 3.67 16.99 4.50
C GLY A 14 3.13 17.89 5.60
N THR A 15 3.35 19.20 5.45
CA THR A 15 3.08 20.19 6.50
C THR A 15 1.63 20.16 7.00
N GLN A 16 0.66 20.04 6.10
CA GLN A 16 -0.75 20.07 6.50
C GLN A 16 -1.11 18.83 7.32
N THR A 17 -0.75 17.66 6.85
CA THR A 17 -1.02 16.39 7.56
C THR A 17 -0.38 16.36 8.95
N MET A 18 0.86 16.86 9.07
CA MET A 18 1.53 17.00 10.37
C MET A 18 0.81 17.98 11.31
N ARG A 19 0.25 19.06 10.77
CA ARG A 19 -0.59 20.00 11.57
C ARG A 19 -1.90 19.36 12.00
N ASP A 20 -2.55 18.61 11.10
CA ASP A 20 -3.81 17.92 11.40
C ASP A 20 -3.61 16.84 12.47
N ALA A 21 -2.48 16.14 12.47
CA ALA A 21 -2.08 15.22 13.54
C ALA A 21 -1.81 15.93 14.88
N GLY A 22 -1.43 17.20 14.86
CA GLY A 22 -1.36 18.09 16.00
C GLY A 22 -0.56 17.53 17.18
N LYS A 23 -1.22 17.37 18.33
CA LYS A 23 -0.59 16.93 19.60
C LYS A 23 0.05 15.53 19.53
N ILE A 24 -0.27 14.72 18.53
CA ILE A 24 0.37 13.40 18.33
C ILE A 24 1.85 13.58 18.05
N TRP A 25 2.21 14.53 17.20
CA TRP A 25 3.59 14.75 16.75
C TRP A 25 4.20 16.06 17.26
N LEU A 26 3.40 17.07 17.63
CA LEU A 26 3.83 18.32 18.25
C LEU A 26 3.16 18.48 19.61
N PRO A 27 3.71 17.90 20.68
CA PRO A 27 3.11 18.00 22.00
C PRO A 27 2.97 19.47 22.45
N LYS A 28 1.88 19.73 23.17
CA LYS A 28 1.68 21.01 23.85
C LYS A 28 2.61 21.09 25.06
N GLU A 29 3.30 22.20 25.21
CA GLU A 29 4.15 22.45 26.37
C GLU A 29 3.33 22.58 27.66
N LYS A 30 3.91 22.18 28.79
CA LYS A 30 3.20 22.08 30.08
C LYS A 30 2.58 23.40 30.54
N ARG A 31 3.20 24.54 30.22
CA ARG A 31 2.76 25.90 30.60
C ARG A 31 2.20 26.70 29.42
N GLU A 32 2.09 26.10 28.24
CA GLU A 32 1.56 26.76 27.06
C GLU A 32 0.04 26.81 27.12
N GLU A 33 -0.55 27.98 26.87
CA GLU A 33 -2.01 28.11 26.73
C GLU A 33 -2.47 27.46 25.40
N GLU A 34 -3.73 27.04 25.33
CA GLU A 34 -4.25 26.37 24.12
C GLU A 34 -4.20 27.29 22.88
N SER A 35 -4.48 28.57 23.06
CA SER A 35 -4.38 29.60 22.02
C SER A 35 -2.97 29.72 21.47
N ASP A 36 -1.96 29.70 22.35
CA ASP A 36 -0.55 29.82 21.95
C ASP A 36 -0.08 28.55 21.23
N TYR A 37 -0.50 27.38 21.71
CA TYR A 37 -0.28 26.13 21.02
C TYR A 37 -0.84 26.14 19.58
N GLN A 38 -2.09 26.59 19.39
CA GLN A 38 -2.70 26.68 18.06
C GLN A 38 -1.94 27.65 17.14
N VAL A 39 -1.46 28.76 17.67
CA VAL A 39 -0.61 29.71 16.92
C VAL A 39 0.73 29.06 16.56
N ARG A 40 1.37 28.34 17.50
CA ARG A 40 2.63 27.62 17.24
C ARG A 40 2.43 26.53 16.17
N LEU A 41 1.37 25.72 16.29
CA LEU A 41 1.03 24.67 15.35
C LEU A 41 0.77 25.23 13.93
N SER A 42 -0.05 26.28 13.81
CA SER A 42 -0.40 26.89 12.51
C SER A 42 0.80 27.48 11.77
N ARG A 43 1.88 27.83 12.48
CA ARG A 43 3.13 28.37 11.92
C ARG A 43 4.22 27.33 11.73
N SER A 44 4.04 26.11 12.25
CA SER A 44 4.99 25.02 12.07
C SER A 44 5.08 24.66 10.58
N TYR A 45 6.28 24.32 10.13
CA TYR A 45 6.53 23.96 8.75
C TYR A 45 7.45 22.73 8.70
N LEU A 46 7.01 21.69 7.97
CA LEU A 46 7.80 20.49 7.77
C LEU A 46 8.80 20.70 6.63
N TYR A 47 10.08 20.53 6.91
CA TYR A 47 11.07 20.29 5.86
C TYR A 47 10.95 18.83 5.39
N GLY A 48 10.54 18.60 4.14
CA GLY A 48 10.18 17.28 3.62
C GLY A 48 11.38 16.37 3.31
N ALA A 49 12.40 16.31 4.17
CA ALA A 49 13.60 15.51 3.95
C ALA A 49 13.31 14.02 3.79
N PHE A 50 12.41 13.48 4.60
CA PHE A 50 11.99 12.09 4.51
C PHE A 50 11.36 11.78 3.15
N LYS A 51 10.36 12.58 2.74
CA LYS A 51 9.67 12.44 1.45
C LYS A 51 10.64 12.54 0.27
N ASP A 52 11.51 13.52 0.28
CA ASP A 52 12.52 13.74 -0.77
C ASP A 52 13.49 12.54 -0.88
N THR A 53 13.91 12.01 0.26
CA THR A 53 14.79 10.83 0.32
C THR A 53 14.09 9.59 -0.25
N VAL A 54 12.84 9.31 0.14
CA VAL A 54 12.04 8.19 -0.40
C VAL A 54 11.93 8.30 -1.92
N LEU A 55 11.55 9.48 -2.44
CA LEU A 55 11.38 9.70 -3.88
C LEU A 55 12.68 9.53 -4.65
N LYS A 56 13.80 10.06 -4.14
CA LYS A 56 15.12 9.94 -4.78
C LYS A 56 15.64 8.50 -4.75
N LEU A 57 15.52 7.82 -3.62
CA LEU A 57 15.99 6.44 -3.49
C LEU A 57 15.13 5.48 -4.31
N SER A 58 13.81 5.67 -4.35
CA SER A 58 12.93 4.83 -5.16
C SER A 58 13.14 5.00 -6.67
N ALA A 59 13.62 6.16 -7.12
CA ALA A 59 13.89 6.41 -8.54
C ALA A 59 15.20 5.79 -9.03
N LYS A 60 16.22 5.65 -8.17
CA LYS A 60 17.57 5.22 -8.58
C LYS A 60 17.64 3.86 -9.27
N PRO A 61 17.07 2.76 -8.74
CA PRO A 61 17.11 1.46 -9.40
C PRO A 61 16.41 1.46 -10.77
N PHE A 62 15.42 2.34 -10.93
CA PHE A 62 14.58 2.43 -12.13
C PHE A 62 14.99 3.58 -13.07
N SER A 63 16.21 4.08 -12.94
CA SER A 63 16.80 5.01 -13.91
C SER A 63 16.98 4.39 -15.30
N ARG A 64 16.98 3.07 -15.38
CA ARG A 64 16.88 2.28 -16.60
C ARG A 64 15.66 1.36 -16.48
N ALA A 65 15.07 1.04 -17.63
CA ALA A 65 13.94 0.11 -17.67
C ALA A 65 14.32 -1.27 -17.12
N VAL A 66 13.38 -1.89 -16.42
CA VAL A 66 13.52 -3.30 -16.00
C VAL A 66 13.48 -4.18 -17.23
N ASN A 67 14.53 -4.97 -17.42
CA ASN A 67 14.60 -5.94 -18.52
C ASN A 67 14.37 -7.35 -17.98
N VAL A 68 13.54 -8.11 -18.66
CA VAL A 68 13.35 -9.54 -18.41
C VAL A 68 14.22 -10.29 -19.39
N TYR A 69 15.07 -11.19 -18.89
CA TYR A 69 15.96 -12.00 -19.70
C TYR A 69 15.44 -13.44 -19.78
N GLY A 70 15.66 -14.09 -20.92
CA GLY A 70 15.24 -15.45 -21.20
C GLY A 70 13.98 -15.51 -22.07
N GLU A 71 13.49 -16.72 -22.31
CA GLU A 71 12.25 -16.94 -23.05
C GLU A 71 11.04 -16.61 -22.16
N ILE A 72 10.29 -15.60 -22.54
CA ILE A 72 9.03 -15.24 -21.88
C ILE A 72 7.90 -15.90 -22.66
N PRO A 73 7.03 -16.70 -22.00
CA PRO A 73 5.82 -17.19 -22.65
C PRO A 73 5.02 -16.05 -23.28
N GLU A 74 4.47 -16.24 -24.46
CA GLU A 74 3.74 -15.21 -25.21
C GLU A 74 2.62 -14.57 -24.39
N ALA A 75 1.90 -15.39 -23.61
CA ALA A 75 0.85 -14.92 -22.69
C ALA A 75 1.34 -13.93 -21.63
N LEU A 76 2.63 -13.96 -21.28
CA LEU A 76 3.24 -13.07 -20.28
C LEU A 76 4.02 -11.91 -20.91
N ALA A 77 4.27 -11.93 -22.22
CA ALA A 77 5.07 -10.90 -22.89
C ALA A 77 4.45 -9.50 -22.72
N GLN A 78 3.14 -9.39 -22.69
CA GLN A 78 2.41 -8.13 -22.53
C GLN A 78 2.53 -7.53 -21.12
N ILE A 79 2.92 -8.32 -20.09
CA ILE A 79 3.09 -7.82 -18.71
C ILE A 79 4.20 -6.77 -18.65
N THR A 80 5.21 -6.86 -19.50
CA THR A 80 6.31 -5.90 -19.53
C THR A 80 5.85 -4.48 -19.89
N GLY A 81 4.87 -4.36 -20.80
CA GLY A 81 4.33 -3.07 -21.25
C GLY A 81 3.12 -2.56 -20.46
N ASN A 82 2.38 -3.47 -19.82
CA ASN A 82 1.21 -3.13 -19.00
C ASN A 82 1.04 -4.21 -17.93
N ALA A 83 1.66 -4.01 -16.78
CA ALA A 83 1.73 -5.03 -15.73
C ALA A 83 0.39 -5.23 -14.99
N ASP A 84 -0.40 -4.18 -14.84
CA ASP A 84 -1.56 -4.10 -13.96
C ASP A 84 -2.91 -3.88 -14.67
N LEU A 85 -2.92 -3.94 -16.00
CA LEU A 85 -4.07 -3.57 -16.84
C LEU A 85 -4.50 -2.09 -16.74
N LEU A 86 -3.78 -1.26 -15.99
CA LEU A 86 -4.02 0.17 -15.82
C LEU A 86 -3.04 1.04 -16.63
N GLY A 87 -2.19 0.41 -17.45
CA GLY A 87 -1.23 1.09 -18.32
C GLY A 87 0.15 1.31 -17.71
N ARG A 88 0.43 0.80 -16.50
CA ARG A 88 1.77 0.85 -15.92
C ARG A 88 2.65 -0.26 -16.49
N ASP A 89 3.81 0.11 -17.02
CA ASP A 89 4.82 -0.86 -17.42
C ASP A 89 5.45 -1.55 -16.20
N LEU A 90 6.22 -2.60 -16.44
CA LEU A 90 6.87 -3.36 -15.37
C LEU A 90 7.82 -2.51 -14.53
N SER A 91 8.48 -1.51 -15.11
CA SER A 91 9.40 -0.62 -14.38
C SER A 91 8.65 0.31 -13.43
N GLN A 92 7.55 0.90 -13.89
CA GLN A 92 6.69 1.76 -13.08
C GLN A 92 6.04 0.97 -11.94
N PHE A 93 5.54 -0.23 -12.25
CA PHE A 93 4.96 -1.14 -11.27
C PHE A 93 5.97 -1.55 -10.21
N SER A 94 7.17 -2.00 -10.61
CA SER A 94 8.25 -2.40 -9.70
C SER A 94 8.74 -1.24 -8.84
N ARG A 95 8.78 -0.02 -9.39
CA ARG A 95 9.11 1.19 -8.63
C ARG A 95 8.10 1.45 -7.50
N THR A 96 6.81 1.26 -7.75
CA THR A 96 5.77 1.41 -6.72
C THR A 96 5.98 0.42 -5.57
N LEU A 97 6.28 -0.85 -5.88
CA LEU A 97 6.61 -1.86 -4.87
C LEU A 97 7.84 -1.48 -4.04
N PHE A 98 8.90 -1.05 -4.72
CA PHE A 98 10.14 -0.66 -4.07
C PHE A 98 9.97 0.57 -3.18
N GLU A 99 9.17 1.55 -3.62
CA GLU A 99 8.83 2.73 -2.84
C GLU A 99 8.10 2.37 -1.55
N ASP A 100 7.10 1.49 -1.60
CA ASP A 100 6.42 0.98 -0.39
C ASP A 100 7.38 0.18 0.50
N GLY A 101 8.29 -0.59 -0.07
CA GLY A 101 9.35 -1.25 0.68
C GLY A 101 10.24 -0.27 1.47
N LEU A 102 10.56 0.88 0.90
CA LEU A 102 11.32 1.93 1.60
C LEU A 102 10.51 2.59 2.73
N LYS A 103 9.20 2.80 2.51
CA LYS A 103 8.29 3.43 3.48
C LYS A 103 7.93 2.52 4.64
N TYR A 104 7.54 1.27 4.32
CA TYR A 104 6.87 0.36 5.25
C TYR A 104 7.68 -0.90 5.55
N GLY A 105 8.78 -1.12 4.82
CA GLY A 105 9.64 -2.29 4.95
C GLY A 105 9.28 -3.44 4.02
N LEU A 106 8.05 -3.50 3.53
CA LEU A 106 7.55 -4.55 2.64
C LEU A 106 6.46 -3.99 1.70
N SER A 107 6.12 -4.77 0.68
CA SER A 107 5.02 -4.51 -0.25
C SER A 107 4.53 -5.82 -0.84
N HIS A 108 3.32 -5.84 -1.39
CA HIS A 108 2.72 -7.08 -1.88
C HIS A 108 2.29 -6.98 -3.33
N VAL A 109 2.46 -8.09 -4.04
CA VAL A 109 1.95 -8.32 -5.40
C VAL A 109 0.98 -9.49 -5.36
N LEU A 110 -0.25 -9.25 -5.71
CA LEU A 110 -1.22 -10.29 -5.98
C LEU A 110 -1.22 -10.57 -7.48
N VAL A 111 -1.13 -11.84 -7.86
CA VAL A 111 -1.37 -12.27 -9.24
C VAL A 111 -2.86 -12.56 -9.39
N ASP A 112 -3.51 -11.85 -10.28
CA ASP A 112 -4.95 -11.98 -10.53
C ASP A 112 -5.23 -12.22 -12.02
N PHE A 113 -6.43 -12.64 -12.33
CA PHE A 113 -6.90 -12.89 -13.68
C PHE A 113 -8.29 -12.27 -13.85
N PRO A 114 -8.58 -11.61 -15.00
CA PRO A 114 -9.90 -11.04 -15.24
C PRO A 114 -10.99 -12.09 -15.17
N ALA A 115 -12.14 -11.77 -14.57
CA ALA A 115 -13.31 -12.63 -14.61
C ALA A 115 -13.82 -12.72 -16.05
N ILE A 116 -13.65 -13.88 -16.65
CA ILE A 116 -14.23 -14.23 -17.98
C ILE A 116 -15.41 -15.16 -17.77
N GLY A 117 -16.44 -15.01 -18.63
CA GLY A 117 -17.65 -15.84 -18.53
C GLY A 117 -17.30 -17.34 -18.58
N GLY A 118 -17.94 -18.13 -17.73
CA GLY A 118 -17.73 -19.58 -17.69
C GLY A 118 -18.14 -20.26 -19.01
N GLY A 119 -17.45 -21.37 -19.34
CA GLY A 119 -17.80 -22.22 -20.49
C GLY A 119 -17.16 -21.79 -21.82
N LEU A 120 -16.24 -20.82 -21.81
CA LEU A 120 -15.49 -20.44 -23.00
C LEU A 120 -14.49 -21.53 -23.38
N THR A 121 -14.33 -21.75 -24.70
CA THR A 121 -13.22 -22.55 -25.22
C THR A 121 -11.90 -21.76 -25.11
N LEU A 122 -10.76 -22.46 -25.12
CA LEU A 122 -9.44 -21.81 -25.06
C LEU A 122 -9.24 -20.79 -26.20
N ALA A 123 -9.87 -21.00 -27.37
CA ALA A 123 -9.81 -20.08 -28.50
C ALA A 123 -10.62 -18.80 -28.21
N GLU A 124 -11.81 -18.93 -27.62
CA GLU A 124 -12.66 -17.79 -27.21
C GLU A 124 -12.01 -17.02 -26.08
N GLU A 125 -11.43 -17.70 -25.07
CA GLU A 125 -10.68 -17.08 -23.99
C GLU A 125 -9.51 -16.23 -24.54
N ARG A 126 -8.71 -16.80 -25.47
CA ARG A 126 -7.64 -16.03 -26.14
C ARG A 126 -8.16 -14.85 -26.94
N ALA A 127 -9.33 -14.96 -27.55
CA ALA A 127 -9.94 -13.88 -28.31
C ALA A 127 -10.39 -12.71 -27.42
N THR A 128 -10.70 -12.93 -26.13
CA THR A 128 -11.00 -11.85 -25.17
C THR A 128 -9.78 -11.00 -24.84
N GLY A 129 -8.57 -11.50 -25.08
CA GLY A 129 -7.32 -10.87 -24.64
C GLY A 129 -7.09 -10.94 -23.12
N ALA A 130 -7.88 -11.74 -22.41
CA ALA A 130 -7.71 -11.95 -20.98
C ALA A 130 -6.34 -12.58 -20.68
N ARG A 131 -5.65 -12.01 -19.71
CA ARG A 131 -4.32 -12.46 -19.28
C ARG A 131 -4.09 -12.22 -17.81
N PRO A 132 -3.16 -12.93 -17.16
CA PRO A 132 -2.75 -12.62 -15.80
C PRO A 132 -2.23 -11.18 -15.70
N TYR A 133 -2.47 -10.55 -14.58
CA TYR A 133 -1.98 -9.21 -14.27
C TYR A 133 -1.58 -9.11 -12.81
N PHE A 134 -0.84 -8.05 -12.48
CA PHE A 134 -0.36 -7.81 -11.13
C PHE A 134 -1.17 -6.74 -10.44
N CYS A 135 -1.67 -7.04 -9.25
CA CYS A 135 -2.27 -6.07 -8.36
C CYS A 135 -1.27 -5.69 -7.27
N HIS A 136 -0.96 -4.41 -7.16
CA HIS A 136 -0.20 -3.89 -6.03
C HIS A 136 -1.10 -3.76 -4.82
N ILE A 137 -0.72 -4.41 -3.71
CA ILE A 137 -1.39 -4.28 -2.42
C ILE A 137 -0.42 -3.58 -1.48
N SER A 138 -0.78 -2.35 -1.07
CA SER A 138 0.00 -1.63 -0.08
C SER A 138 -0.07 -2.35 1.28
N PRO A 139 1.02 -2.38 2.05
CA PRO A 139 0.99 -2.89 3.42
C PRO A 139 -0.07 -2.22 4.29
N ARG A 140 -0.43 -0.98 3.98
CA ARG A 140 -1.48 -0.21 4.67
C ARG A 140 -2.88 -0.78 4.45
N ASP A 141 -3.08 -1.44 3.31
CA ASP A 141 -4.37 -2.04 2.98
C ASP A 141 -4.47 -3.50 3.45
N MET A 142 -3.36 -4.15 3.77
CA MET A 142 -3.34 -5.51 4.33
C MET A 142 -3.92 -5.51 5.76
N ILE A 143 -5.08 -6.14 5.94
CA ILE A 143 -5.77 -6.22 7.24
C ILE A 143 -5.20 -7.36 8.07
N ALA A 144 -5.12 -8.55 7.48
CA ALA A 144 -4.68 -9.75 8.16
C ALA A 144 -4.30 -10.86 7.17
N TRP A 145 -3.56 -11.83 7.69
CA TRP A 145 -3.24 -13.08 6.98
C TRP A 145 -3.32 -14.26 7.94
N ARG A 146 -3.44 -15.46 7.38
CA ARG A 146 -3.31 -16.74 8.08
C ARG A 146 -2.27 -17.59 7.39
N THR A 147 -1.59 -18.40 8.16
CA THR A 147 -0.57 -19.32 7.67
C THR A 147 -0.80 -20.73 8.18
N ALA A 148 -0.24 -21.69 7.49
CA ALA A 148 -0.11 -23.06 7.93
C ALA A 148 1.31 -23.55 7.68
N LYS A 149 1.77 -24.50 8.50
CA LYS A 149 3.05 -25.20 8.26
C LYS A 149 2.78 -26.42 7.40
N GLN A 150 3.56 -26.56 6.33
CA GLN A 150 3.58 -27.76 5.51
C GLN A 150 4.36 -28.90 6.23
N ALA A 151 4.31 -30.09 5.67
CA ALA A 151 4.99 -31.27 6.23
C ALA A 151 6.52 -31.13 6.30
N ASP A 152 7.10 -30.32 5.42
CA ASP A 152 8.52 -29.97 5.41
C ASP A 152 8.91 -28.83 6.37
N GLY A 153 7.92 -28.29 7.12
CA GLY A 153 8.11 -27.17 8.03
C GLY A 153 8.00 -25.79 7.38
N THR A 154 7.81 -25.70 6.07
CA THR A 154 7.64 -24.43 5.35
C THR A 154 6.33 -23.76 5.75
N GLU A 155 6.39 -22.46 6.05
CA GLU A 155 5.21 -21.64 6.34
C GLU A 155 4.62 -21.09 5.04
N VAL A 156 3.34 -21.34 4.81
CA VAL A 156 2.61 -20.89 3.62
C VAL A 156 1.37 -20.10 3.98
N LEU A 157 0.99 -19.14 3.13
CA LEU A 157 -0.27 -18.40 3.28
C LEU A 157 -1.46 -19.31 2.98
N THR A 158 -2.45 -19.28 3.89
CA THR A 158 -3.75 -19.96 3.71
C THR A 158 -4.90 -18.98 3.55
N GLN A 159 -4.74 -17.73 3.95
CA GLN A 159 -5.72 -16.67 3.74
C GLN A 159 -5.03 -15.31 3.80
N ILE A 160 -5.47 -14.38 2.98
CA ILE A 160 -5.19 -12.94 3.12
C ILE A 160 -6.48 -12.16 3.12
N ARG A 161 -6.47 -11.02 3.81
CA ARG A 161 -7.56 -10.05 3.83
C ARG A 161 -7.00 -8.66 3.65
N PHE A 162 -7.50 -7.92 2.67
CA PHE A 162 -7.05 -6.55 2.39
C PHE A 162 -8.20 -5.64 1.99
N LYS A 163 -8.01 -4.34 2.24
CA LYS A 163 -8.96 -3.30 1.85
C LYS A 163 -8.85 -3.03 0.36
N GLU A 164 -10.00 -2.91 -0.27
CA GLU A 164 -10.12 -2.50 -1.65
C GLU A 164 -11.10 -1.33 -1.73
N ARG A 165 -10.68 -0.20 -2.28
CA ARG A 165 -11.53 0.97 -2.46
C ARG A 165 -11.94 1.05 -3.91
N ARG A 166 -13.23 1.25 -4.15
CA ARG A 166 -13.79 1.47 -5.48
C ARG A 166 -14.72 2.66 -5.45
N ILE A 167 -14.83 3.34 -6.58
CA ILE A 167 -15.88 4.33 -6.79
C ILE A 167 -17.12 3.58 -7.23
N ALA A 168 -18.18 3.64 -6.43
CA ALA A 168 -19.50 3.15 -6.79
C ALA A 168 -20.30 4.33 -7.37
N TYR A 169 -20.96 4.08 -8.50
CA TYR A 169 -21.76 5.09 -9.21
C TYR A 169 -23.22 4.92 -8.82
N ASP A 170 -23.89 6.05 -8.54
CA ASP A 170 -25.31 6.12 -8.29
C ASP A 170 -26.06 6.41 -9.59
N GLU A 171 -27.36 6.08 -9.67
CA GLU A 171 -28.19 6.20 -10.88
C GLU A 171 -28.29 7.64 -11.45
N ALA A 172 -27.92 8.66 -10.67
CA ALA A 172 -28.11 10.08 -10.99
C ALA A 172 -26.84 10.93 -10.96
N PHE A 173 -25.72 10.46 -11.45
CA PHE A 173 -24.42 11.16 -11.42
C PHE A 173 -23.74 11.22 -10.05
N GLY A 174 -24.26 10.50 -9.04
CA GLY A 174 -23.63 10.38 -7.74
C GLY A 174 -22.43 9.43 -7.78
N GLU A 175 -21.34 9.85 -7.15
CA GLU A 175 -20.16 9.02 -6.91
C GLU A 175 -19.97 8.86 -5.41
N ARG A 176 -19.80 7.62 -4.93
CA ARG A 176 -19.42 7.35 -3.55
C ARG A 176 -18.20 6.45 -3.49
N GLU A 177 -17.30 6.73 -2.58
CA GLU A 177 -16.24 5.79 -2.25
C GLU A 177 -16.83 4.62 -1.46
N ALA A 178 -16.73 3.42 -2.02
CA ALA A 178 -17.16 2.20 -1.36
C ALA A 178 -15.93 1.43 -0.85
N ASN A 179 -16.00 1.00 0.41
CA ASN A 179 -14.94 0.26 1.06
C ASN A 179 -15.28 -1.23 1.05
N TYR A 180 -14.40 -2.00 0.45
CA TYR A 180 -14.51 -3.45 0.39
C TYR A 180 -13.38 -4.12 1.15
N VAL A 181 -13.64 -5.33 1.58
CA VAL A 181 -12.61 -6.27 2.05
C VAL A 181 -12.61 -7.46 1.11
N ARG A 182 -11.48 -7.67 0.44
CA ARG A 182 -11.24 -8.88 -0.34
C ARG A 182 -10.57 -9.92 0.54
N VAL A 183 -11.12 -11.13 0.51
CA VAL A 183 -10.56 -12.32 1.16
C VAL A 183 -10.12 -13.27 0.07
N ILE A 184 -8.88 -13.76 0.13
CA ILE A 184 -8.35 -14.74 -0.81
C ILE A 184 -7.81 -15.93 -0.02
N GLU A 185 -8.26 -17.10 -0.41
CA GLU A 185 -7.84 -18.41 0.09
C GLU A 185 -7.35 -19.26 -1.09
N PRO A 186 -6.73 -20.42 -0.88
CA PRO A 186 -6.47 -21.36 -1.96
C PRO A 186 -7.77 -21.70 -2.69
N GLN A 187 -7.75 -21.57 -4.04
CA GLN A 187 -8.85 -21.87 -4.97
C GLN A 187 -10.13 -21.04 -4.81
N ARG A 188 -10.18 -20.07 -3.89
CA ARG A 188 -11.40 -19.30 -3.59
C ARG A 188 -11.10 -17.84 -3.26
N TRP A 189 -12.04 -16.94 -3.61
CA TRP A 189 -12.03 -15.54 -3.17
C TRP A 189 -13.44 -15.07 -2.80
N GLU A 190 -13.51 -14.06 -1.93
CA GLU A 190 -14.73 -13.39 -1.49
C GLU A 190 -14.54 -11.88 -1.50
N LEU A 191 -15.61 -11.15 -1.78
CA LEU A 191 -15.67 -9.70 -1.70
C LEU A 191 -16.77 -9.29 -0.72
N TRP A 192 -16.38 -8.50 0.28
CA TRP A 192 -17.25 -8.03 1.34
C TRP A 192 -17.34 -6.51 1.30
N GLU A 193 -18.54 -5.94 1.41
CA GLU A 193 -18.78 -4.50 1.47
C GLU A 193 -19.11 -4.08 2.91
N ASP A 194 -18.51 -2.96 3.35
CA ASP A 194 -18.94 -2.24 4.55
C ASP A 194 -20.11 -1.33 4.16
N VAL A 195 -21.33 -1.85 4.30
CA VAL A 195 -22.56 -1.26 3.71
C VAL A 195 -22.85 0.15 4.22
N GLU A 196 -22.49 0.47 5.47
CA GLU A 196 -22.79 1.77 6.08
C GLU A 196 -21.54 2.48 6.63
N GLY A 197 -20.35 1.96 6.36
CA GLY A 197 -19.13 2.50 6.96
C GLY A 197 -19.02 2.28 8.48
N LYS A 198 -19.85 1.37 9.01
CA LYS A 198 -19.97 1.07 10.46
C LYS A 198 -19.18 -0.17 10.88
N GLY A 199 -18.50 -0.84 9.94
CA GLY A 199 -17.79 -2.09 10.19
C GLY A 199 -18.70 -3.34 10.14
N GLU A 200 -19.90 -3.21 9.61
CA GLU A 200 -20.80 -4.32 9.31
C GLU A 200 -20.60 -4.77 7.87
N TYR A 201 -19.96 -5.92 7.69
CA TYR A 201 -19.59 -6.45 6.38
C TYR A 201 -20.62 -7.44 5.86
N MET A 202 -21.05 -7.25 4.61
CA MET A 202 -21.90 -8.17 3.87
C MET A 202 -21.14 -8.71 2.66
N MET A 203 -21.17 -10.01 2.45
CA MET A 203 -20.59 -10.64 1.26
C MET A 203 -21.43 -10.28 0.04
N ILE A 204 -20.82 -9.63 -0.95
CA ILE A 204 -21.50 -9.17 -2.16
C ILE A 204 -21.09 -9.97 -3.40
N ASP A 205 -19.92 -10.62 -3.35
CA ASP A 205 -19.43 -11.42 -4.48
C ASP A 205 -18.48 -12.50 -3.98
N HIS A 206 -18.35 -13.59 -4.72
CA HIS A 206 -17.41 -14.68 -4.45
C HIS A 206 -17.14 -15.47 -5.73
N GLY A 207 -16.05 -16.22 -5.74
CA GLY A 207 -15.71 -17.08 -6.87
C GLY A 207 -14.53 -17.99 -6.56
N ASP A 208 -14.23 -18.82 -7.55
CA ASP A 208 -13.12 -19.76 -7.50
C ASP A 208 -11.99 -19.31 -8.42
N HIS A 209 -10.78 -19.75 -8.11
CA HIS A 209 -9.61 -19.61 -8.98
C HIS A 209 -8.77 -20.89 -8.95
N SER A 210 -7.93 -21.09 -9.95
CA SER A 210 -7.17 -22.34 -10.15
C SER A 210 -5.85 -22.43 -9.37
N PHE A 211 -5.50 -21.43 -8.56
CA PHE A 211 -4.26 -21.45 -7.78
C PHE A 211 -4.40 -22.37 -6.55
N ASP A 212 -3.47 -23.30 -6.37
CA ASP A 212 -3.42 -24.20 -5.20
C ASP A 212 -3.05 -23.49 -3.90
N GLY A 213 -2.52 -22.28 -3.97
CA GLY A 213 -2.17 -21.42 -2.84
C GLY A 213 -2.69 -20.01 -3.01
N VAL A 214 -2.50 -19.17 -2.00
CA VAL A 214 -2.77 -17.73 -2.10
C VAL A 214 -1.76 -17.10 -3.06
N PRO A 215 -2.20 -16.51 -4.20
CA PRO A 215 -1.31 -16.01 -5.24
C PRO A 215 -0.69 -14.66 -4.88
N LEU A 216 -0.12 -14.53 -3.67
CA LEU A 216 0.51 -13.33 -3.14
C LEU A 216 2.02 -13.52 -3.04
N VAL A 217 2.76 -12.58 -3.63
CA VAL A 217 4.21 -12.46 -3.48
C VAL A 217 4.52 -11.22 -2.66
N THR A 218 5.32 -11.39 -1.59
CA THR A 218 5.73 -10.27 -0.74
C THR A 218 7.15 -9.86 -1.06
N PHE A 219 7.33 -8.60 -1.42
CA PHE A 219 8.63 -7.94 -1.51
C PHE A 219 9.04 -7.43 -0.12
N TYR A 220 10.28 -7.68 0.28
CA TYR A 220 10.84 -7.24 1.54
C TYR A 220 12.07 -6.35 1.31
N ALA A 221 12.06 -5.16 1.87
CA ALA A 221 13.25 -4.30 1.89
C ALA A 221 14.18 -4.63 3.06
N ASN A 222 13.63 -5.05 4.22
CA ASN A 222 14.39 -5.43 5.41
C ASN A 222 13.64 -6.52 6.18
N ARG A 223 13.66 -7.74 5.64
CA ARG A 223 12.91 -8.88 6.18
C ARG A 223 13.36 -9.26 7.59
N LYS A 224 12.41 -9.41 8.51
CA LYS A 224 12.60 -9.92 9.87
C LYS A 224 11.99 -11.31 10.08
N GLY A 225 10.87 -11.56 9.42
CA GLY A 225 10.12 -12.80 9.52
C GLY A 225 9.20 -13.03 8.35
N PHE A 226 8.31 -14.01 8.47
CA PHE A 226 7.25 -14.24 7.50
C PHE A 226 6.22 -13.12 7.61
N MET A 227 5.97 -12.40 6.53
CA MET A 227 5.10 -11.20 6.48
C MET A 227 5.50 -10.09 7.46
N GLU A 228 6.77 -10.08 7.89
CA GLU A 228 7.32 -9.08 8.81
C GLU A 228 8.58 -8.42 8.25
N SER A 229 8.64 -7.11 8.38
CA SER A 229 9.78 -6.30 7.93
C SER A 229 9.85 -4.99 8.73
N ASP A 230 11.05 -4.43 8.88
CA ASP A 230 11.23 -3.09 9.40
C ASP A 230 11.43 -2.09 8.27
N PRO A 231 10.82 -0.88 8.36
CA PRO A 231 11.08 0.19 7.40
C PRO A 231 12.56 0.59 7.41
N PRO A 232 13.28 0.52 6.29
CA PRO A 232 14.72 0.83 6.27
C PRO A 232 15.03 2.31 6.54
N LEU A 233 14.04 3.20 6.40
CA LEU A 233 14.16 4.64 6.63
C LEU A 233 13.47 5.10 7.93
N GLU A 234 13.18 4.19 8.87
CA GLU A 234 12.50 4.51 10.13
C GLU A 234 13.25 5.59 10.93
N ASP A 235 14.57 5.44 11.08
CA ASP A 235 15.38 6.42 11.84
C ASP A 235 15.35 7.80 11.20
N LEU A 236 15.35 7.86 9.86
CA LEU A 236 15.22 9.13 9.15
C LEU A 236 13.86 9.78 9.37
N ALA A 237 12.79 8.99 9.48
CA ALA A 237 11.46 9.50 9.81
C ALA A 237 11.46 10.17 11.19
N TRP A 238 12.04 9.52 12.20
CA TRP A 238 12.18 10.08 13.54
C TRP A 238 13.06 11.33 13.59
N MET A 239 14.15 11.35 12.85
CA MET A 239 15.01 12.55 12.72
C MET A 239 14.25 13.71 12.07
N ASN A 240 13.44 13.45 11.05
CA ASN A 240 12.64 14.49 10.40
C ASN A 240 11.55 15.03 11.34
N LEU A 241 10.95 14.18 12.16
CA LEU A 241 10.03 14.60 13.22
C LEU A 241 10.74 15.51 14.25
N ALA A 242 11.88 15.08 14.77
CA ALA A 242 12.67 15.85 15.73
C ALA A 242 13.07 17.22 15.16
N HIS A 243 13.46 17.29 13.90
CA HIS A 243 13.74 18.55 13.22
C HIS A 243 12.50 19.46 13.15
N TRP A 244 11.33 18.92 12.83
CA TRP A 244 10.08 19.69 12.77
C TRP A 244 9.71 20.27 14.14
N GLN A 245 9.83 19.48 15.20
CA GLN A 245 9.61 19.93 16.59
C GLN A 245 10.58 21.04 16.95
N SER A 246 11.88 20.82 16.78
CA SER A 246 12.93 21.82 17.08
C SER A 246 12.74 23.13 16.31
N LEU A 247 12.38 23.05 15.02
CA LEU A 247 12.13 24.23 14.20
C LEU A 247 10.91 25.01 14.69
N SER A 248 9.85 24.31 15.14
CA SER A 248 8.67 24.93 15.74
C SER A 248 9.01 25.68 17.03
N ASP A 249 9.81 25.07 17.90
CA ASP A 249 10.24 25.66 19.18
C ASP A 249 11.15 26.86 18.98
N GLN A 250 12.15 26.77 18.09
CA GLN A 250 13.02 27.90 17.75
C GLN A 250 12.22 29.11 17.24
N ARG A 251 11.27 28.89 16.34
CA ARG A 251 10.41 29.96 15.82
C ARG A 251 9.50 30.56 16.88
N ASN A 252 9.10 29.78 17.88
CA ASN A 252 8.33 30.29 19.00
C ASN A 252 9.18 31.17 19.93
N ILE A 253 10.39 30.73 20.27
CA ILE A 253 11.34 31.48 21.11
C ILE A 253 11.78 32.79 20.45
N LEU A 254 12.06 32.78 19.15
CA LEU A 254 12.53 33.98 18.42
C LEU A 254 11.46 35.06 18.22
N ARG A 255 10.23 34.87 18.74
CA ARG A 255 9.14 35.85 18.69
C ARG A 255 9.16 36.81 19.85
N PHE A 256 9.89 36.52 20.88
CA PHE A 256 10.04 37.30 22.10
C PHE A 256 11.48 37.82 22.21
#